data_a3ea4f2e74283f9e2df75a3432cbe9a8
#
_entry.id   a3ea4f2e74283f9e2df75a3432cbe9a8
#
_cell.length_a   1.000
_cell.length_b   1.000
_cell.length_c   1.000
_cell.angle_alpha   90.00
_cell.angle_beta   90.00
_cell.angle_gamma   90.00
#
_symmetry.space_group_name_H-M   'P 1'
#
loop_
_entity.id
_entity.type
_entity.pdbx_description
1 polymer ?
#
loop_
_entity_poly.entity_id
_entity_poly.type
_entity_poly.pdbx_seq_one_letter_code
_entity_poly.pdbx_strand_id
1 'polypeptide(L)'
;MQVLKEDIRSRILTVARQQFERKGYVKTSMREIAGLVGVGVGNIYNYFTNKDELFREVVRPVLHALETMLQEHHGTQGEDIMMMRSEQYLRSCIDEYVSLFDKHRTLMGILLFHAQGSSLECF
;
A
#
# COMPACT_ATOMS: atom_id res chain seq x y z
N MET A 1 -27.19 16.25 -6.58
CA MET A 1 -26.77 14.86 -6.77
C MET A 1 -26.06 14.37 -5.53
N GLN A 2 -26.59 13.34 -4.89
CA GLN A 2 -25.96 12.79 -3.69
C GLN A 2 -24.72 11.97 -4.06
N VAL A 3 -23.59 12.34 -3.48
CA VAL A 3 -22.36 11.56 -3.62
C VAL A 3 -22.41 10.46 -2.57
N LEU A 4 -22.31 9.22 -3.00
CA LEU A 4 -22.29 8.07 -2.10
C LEU A 4 -21.04 8.10 -1.22
N LYS A 5 -21.16 7.56 0.01
CA LYS A 5 -20.02 7.49 0.95
C LYS A 5 -18.82 6.80 0.34
N GLU A 6 -19.05 5.77 -0.46
CA GLU A 6 -17.97 5.04 -1.12
C GLU A 6 -17.25 5.87 -2.17
N ASP A 7 -17.97 6.76 -2.86
CA ASP A 7 -17.35 7.65 -3.84
C ASP A 7 -16.39 8.63 -3.15
N ILE A 8 -16.81 9.18 -2.00
CA ILE A 8 -15.94 10.08 -1.22
C ILE A 8 -14.73 9.32 -0.71
N ARG A 9 -14.92 8.12 -0.15
CA ARG A 9 -13.83 7.29 0.34
C ARG A 9 -12.82 6.98 -0.77
N SER A 10 -13.31 6.58 -1.94
CA SER A 10 -12.46 6.28 -3.10
C SER A 10 -11.69 7.50 -3.57
N ARG A 11 -12.32 8.68 -3.59
CA ARG A 11 -11.66 9.92 -3.97
C ARG A 11 -10.57 10.30 -2.97
N ILE A 12 -10.83 10.12 -1.68
CA ILE A 12 -9.81 10.35 -0.63
C ILE A 12 -8.61 9.44 -0.87
N LEU A 13 -8.84 8.16 -1.12
CA LEU A 13 -7.76 7.20 -1.37
C LEU A 13 -6.97 7.56 -2.63
N THR A 14 -7.64 7.96 -3.69
CA THR A 14 -6.97 8.36 -4.95
C THR A 14 -6.09 9.59 -4.74
N VAL A 15 -6.62 10.62 -4.11
CA VAL A 15 -5.89 11.85 -3.84
C VAL A 15 -4.74 11.60 -2.87
N ALA A 16 -4.99 10.81 -1.82
CA ALA A 16 -3.97 10.45 -0.85
C ALA A 16 -2.80 9.72 -1.51
N ARG A 17 -3.10 8.76 -2.38
CA ARG A 17 -2.07 8.03 -3.13
C ARG A 17 -1.19 8.99 -3.94
N GLN A 18 -1.81 9.94 -4.64
CA GLN A 18 -1.08 10.93 -5.43
C GLN A 18 -0.19 11.80 -4.55
N GLN A 19 -0.69 12.23 -3.40
CA GLN A 19 0.07 13.08 -2.48
C GLN A 19 1.22 12.32 -1.83
N PHE A 20 1.00 11.09 -1.40
CA PHE A 20 2.06 10.26 -0.82
C PHE A 20 3.14 9.94 -1.85
N GLU A 21 2.76 9.72 -3.10
CA GLU A 21 3.72 9.48 -4.18
C GLU A 21 4.58 10.71 -4.46
N ARG A 22 3.97 11.91 -4.47
CA ARG A 22 4.69 13.15 -4.78
C ARG A 22 5.55 13.64 -3.62
N LYS A 23 5.02 13.60 -2.40
CA LYS A 23 5.61 14.28 -1.24
C LYS A 23 6.13 13.33 -0.17
N GLY A 24 5.70 12.09 -0.18
CA GLY A 24 5.96 11.15 0.91
C GLY A 24 5.02 11.35 2.08
N TYR A 25 5.10 10.44 3.04
CA TYR A 25 4.18 10.40 4.18
C TYR A 25 4.25 11.67 5.04
N VAL A 26 5.48 12.06 5.43
CA VAL A 26 5.68 13.17 6.38
C VAL A 26 5.13 14.49 5.85
N LYS A 27 5.38 14.79 4.57
CA LYS A 27 5.01 16.06 3.95
C LYS A 27 3.57 16.13 3.49
N THR A 28 2.84 15.04 3.52
CA THR A 28 1.43 15.01 3.14
C THR A 28 0.57 15.32 4.35
N SER A 29 -0.43 16.20 4.19
CA SER A 29 -1.34 16.57 5.28
C SER A 29 -2.78 16.19 4.97
N MET A 30 -3.53 15.83 6.03
CA MET A 30 -4.95 15.52 5.91
C MET A 30 -5.74 16.72 5.41
N ARG A 31 -5.38 17.92 5.84
CA ARG A 31 -6.04 19.17 5.41
C ARG A 31 -5.88 19.39 3.90
N GLU A 32 -4.67 19.17 3.39
CA GLU A 32 -4.41 19.32 1.97
C GLU A 32 -5.19 18.30 1.15
N ILE A 33 -5.24 17.06 1.62
CA ILE A 33 -6.04 16.00 0.96
C ILE A 33 -7.52 16.42 0.94
N ALA A 34 -8.03 16.91 2.06
CA ALA A 34 -9.43 17.38 2.16
C ALA A 34 -9.74 18.47 1.14
N GLY A 35 -8.83 19.44 1.01
CA GLY A 35 -8.99 20.52 0.05
C GLY A 35 -9.02 20.02 -1.39
N LEU A 36 -8.15 19.08 -1.73
CA LEU A 36 -8.10 18.50 -3.07
C LEU A 36 -9.31 17.62 -3.39
N VAL A 37 -9.83 16.92 -2.40
CA VAL A 37 -11.06 16.11 -2.56
C VAL A 37 -12.30 17.01 -2.66
N GLY A 38 -12.26 18.18 -1.99
CA GLY A 38 -13.40 19.10 -1.95
C GLY A 38 -14.32 18.86 -0.77
N VAL A 39 -13.80 18.35 0.35
CA VAL A 39 -14.54 18.11 1.58
C VAL A 39 -13.86 18.79 2.76
N GLY A 40 -14.59 18.96 3.86
CA GLY A 40 -14.01 19.48 5.10
C GLY A 40 -13.04 18.46 5.71
N VAL A 41 -12.02 18.97 6.42
CA VAL A 41 -11.03 18.09 7.06
C VAL A 41 -11.69 17.18 8.11
N GLY A 42 -12.71 17.69 8.83
CA GLY A 42 -13.46 16.87 9.77
C GLY A 42 -14.17 15.71 9.10
N ASN A 43 -14.61 15.89 7.87
CA ASN A 43 -15.27 14.82 7.11
C ASN A 43 -14.30 13.72 6.72
N ILE A 44 -13.04 14.06 6.42
CA ILE A 44 -12.01 13.03 6.17
C ILE A 44 -11.84 12.13 7.40
N TYR A 45 -11.82 12.71 8.59
CA TYR A 45 -11.67 11.94 9.83
C TYR A 45 -12.87 11.03 10.13
N ASN A 46 -13.99 11.20 9.43
CA ASN A 46 -15.10 10.25 9.49
C ASN A 46 -14.81 8.95 8.73
N TYR A 47 -13.89 8.99 7.77
CA TYR A 47 -13.51 7.82 6.96
C TYR A 47 -12.22 7.16 7.44
N PHE A 48 -11.26 7.96 7.91
CA PHE A 48 -9.94 7.48 8.33
C PHE A 48 -9.56 8.16 9.64
N THR A 49 -9.24 7.37 10.65
CA THR A 49 -8.97 7.85 12.01
C THR A 49 -7.78 8.82 12.05
N ASN A 50 -6.75 8.54 11.26
CA ASN A 50 -5.54 9.37 11.20
C ASN A 50 -4.83 9.18 9.87
N LYS A 51 -3.77 9.94 9.66
CA LYS A 51 -2.99 9.87 8.42
C LYS A 51 -2.34 8.50 8.22
N ASP A 52 -1.87 7.87 9.28
CA ASP A 52 -1.24 6.56 9.19
C ASP A 52 -2.23 5.48 8.73
N GLU A 53 -3.45 5.50 9.24
CA GLU A 53 -4.50 4.60 8.77
C GLU A 53 -4.80 4.82 7.30
N LEU A 54 -4.91 6.08 6.87
CA LEU A 54 -5.11 6.41 5.46
C LEU A 54 -3.96 5.88 4.60
N PHE A 55 -2.72 6.06 5.05
CA PHE A 55 -1.54 5.55 4.35
C PHE A 55 -1.58 4.04 4.21
N ARG A 56 -1.91 3.33 5.29
CA ARG A 56 -2.01 1.87 5.28
C ARG A 56 -3.09 1.39 4.32
N GLU A 57 -4.23 2.07 4.27
CA GLU A 57 -5.29 1.72 3.33
C GLU A 57 -4.88 1.97 1.86
N VAL A 58 -4.11 3.04 1.61
CA VAL A 58 -3.59 3.31 0.26
C VAL A 58 -2.69 2.19 -0.23
N VAL A 59 -1.79 1.68 0.62
CA VAL A 59 -0.84 0.64 0.22
C VAL A 59 -1.34 -0.78 0.49
N ARG A 60 -2.55 -0.93 1.02
CA ARG A 60 -3.13 -2.22 1.38
C ARG A 60 -3.08 -3.27 0.26
N PRO A 61 -3.41 -2.94 -1.01
CA PRO A 61 -3.34 -3.95 -2.07
C PRO A 61 -1.97 -4.59 -2.22
N VAL A 62 -0.89 -3.81 -2.13
CA VAL A 62 0.46 -4.37 -2.24
C VAL A 62 0.86 -5.11 -0.98
N LEU A 63 0.46 -4.62 0.21
CA LEU A 63 0.72 -5.35 1.46
C LEU A 63 0.03 -6.72 1.45
N HIS A 64 -1.23 -6.76 1.02
CA HIS A 64 -1.98 -8.01 0.92
C HIS A 64 -1.33 -8.98 -0.06
N ALA A 65 -0.90 -8.48 -1.22
CA ALA A 65 -0.22 -9.31 -2.22
C ALA A 65 1.11 -9.87 -1.69
N LEU A 66 1.87 -9.06 -0.96
CA LEU A 66 3.12 -9.51 -0.33
C LEU A 66 2.87 -10.58 0.73
N GLU A 67 1.87 -10.35 1.59
CA GLU A 67 1.51 -11.32 2.63
C GLU A 67 1.09 -12.66 2.03
N THR A 68 0.25 -12.62 1.00
CA THR A 68 -0.21 -13.83 0.30
C THR A 68 0.99 -14.59 -0.30
N MET A 69 1.88 -13.88 -0.95
CA MET A 69 3.06 -14.50 -1.56
C MET A 69 3.99 -15.12 -0.52
N LEU A 70 4.21 -14.42 0.60
CA LEU A 70 5.04 -14.94 1.70
C LEU A 70 4.42 -16.20 2.30
N GLN A 71 3.10 -16.23 2.49
CA GLN A 71 2.42 -17.42 2.99
C GLN A 71 2.55 -18.60 2.03
N GLU A 72 2.42 -18.38 0.74
CA GLU A 72 2.56 -19.43 -0.26
C GLU A 72 3.97 -20.03 -0.30
N HIS A 73 4.98 -19.19 -0.07
CA HIS A 73 6.38 -19.63 -0.15
C HIS A 73 6.99 -20.09 1.16
N HIS A 74 6.42 -19.67 2.30
CA HIS A 74 6.98 -19.95 3.62
C HIS A 74 6.03 -20.70 4.54
N GLY A 75 4.84 -21.05 4.06
CA GLY A 75 3.80 -21.68 4.86
C GLY A 75 3.92 -23.19 5.06
N THR A 76 4.80 -23.85 4.32
CA THR A 76 4.99 -25.30 4.41
C THR A 76 6.31 -25.63 5.11
N GLN A 77 6.25 -26.57 6.08
CA GLN A 77 7.39 -26.89 6.92
C GLN A 77 8.27 -27.99 6.30
N GLY A 78 9.57 -27.89 6.48
CA GLY A 78 10.50 -29.00 6.34
C GLY A 78 10.87 -29.42 4.92
N GLU A 79 9.93 -29.52 4.03
CA GLU A 79 10.18 -29.88 2.64
C GLU A 79 10.75 -28.69 1.83
N ASP A 80 10.51 -27.50 2.33
CA ASP A 80 10.81 -26.25 1.62
C ASP A 80 12.29 -25.93 1.53
N ILE A 81 13.10 -26.40 2.49
CA ILE A 81 14.54 -26.08 2.51
C ILE A 81 15.25 -26.69 1.31
N MET A 82 14.86 -27.90 0.93
CA MET A 82 15.42 -28.55 -0.26
C MET A 82 14.92 -27.91 -1.55
N MET A 83 13.62 -27.55 -1.60
CA MET A 83 13.03 -26.86 -2.75
C MET A 83 13.60 -25.45 -2.92
N MET A 84 13.83 -24.75 -1.81
CA MET A 84 14.41 -23.41 -1.84
C MET A 84 15.80 -23.34 -2.47
N ARG A 85 16.51 -24.48 -2.50
CA ARG A 85 17.82 -24.56 -3.12
C ARG A 85 17.78 -24.84 -4.60
N SER A 86 16.62 -25.22 -5.14
CA SER A 86 16.53 -25.49 -6.58
C SER A 86 16.52 -24.18 -7.37
N GLU A 87 17.26 -24.18 -8.46
CA GLU A 87 17.32 -23.04 -9.37
C GLU A 87 15.92 -22.70 -9.92
N GLN A 88 15.14 -23.73 -10.23
CA GLN A 88 13.80 -23.56 -10.76
C GLN A 88 12.87 -22.87 -9.76
N TYR A 89 12.97 -23.23 -8.48
CA TYR A 89 12.17 -22.59 -7.43
C TYR A 89 12.55 -21.12 -7.26
N LEU A 90 13.86 -20.84 -7.22
CA LEU A 90 14.35 -19.47 -7.10
C LEU A 90 13.91 -18.61 -8.27
N ARG A 91 13.96 -19.13 -9.49
CA ARG A 91 13.47 -18.41 -10.68
C ARG A 91 11.98 -18.11 -10.57
N SER A 92 11.20 -19.08 -10.11
CA SER A 92 9.77 -18.92 -9.91
C SER A 92 9.48 -17.81 -8.90
N CYS A 93 10.21 -17.77 -7.79
CA CYS A 93 10.08 -16.73 -6.77
C CYS A 93 10.43 -15.35 -7.33
N ILE A 94 11.54 -15.26 -8.06
CA ILE A 94 11.97 -14.00 -8.68
C ILE A 94 10.92 -13.51 -9.67
N ASP A 95 10.40 -14.40 -10.51
CA ASP A 95 9.36 -14.04 -11.48
C ASP A 95 8.10 -13.52 -10.79
N GLU A 96 7.69 -14.13 -9.68
CA GLU A 96 6.54 -13.67 -8.90
C GLU A 96 6.79 -12.30 -8.28
N TYR A 97 7.97 -12.04 -7.72
CA TYR A 97 8.32 -10.74 -7.17
C TYR A 97 8.34 -9.66 -8.25
N VAL A 98 8.94 -9.96 -9.40
CA VAL A 98 8.98 -9.03 -10.54
C VAL A 98 7.57 -8.73 -11.02
N SER A 99 6.73 -9.75 -11.17
CA SER A 99 5.34 -9.59 -11.58
C SER A 99 4.55 -8.74 -10.58
N LEU A 100 4.73 -8.99 -9.29
CA LEU A 100 4.12 -8.22 -8.21
C LEU A 100 4.55 -6.75 -8.29
N PHE A 101 5.84 -6.51 -8.45
CA PHE A 101 6.39 -5.16 -8.56
C PHE A 101 5.80 -4.42 -9.76
N ASP A 102 5.75 -5.06 -10.93
CA ASP A 102 5.17 -4.46 -12.13
C ASP A 102 3.70 -4.13 -11.96
N LYS A 103 2.93 -5.04 -11.35
CA LYS A 103 1.50 -4.85 -11.14
C LYS A 103 1.20 -3.72 -10.16
N HIS A 104 2.04 -3.55 -9.14
CA HIS A 104 1.83 -2.56 -8.06
C HIS A 104 2.95 -1.52 -8.02
N ARG A 105 3.46 -1.12 -9.17
CA ARG A 105 4.64 -0.24 -9.26
C ARG A 105 4.51 1.04 -8.43
N THR A 106 3.38 1.74 -8.56
CA THR A 106 3.16 3.00 -7.83
C THR A 106 3.12 2.77 -6.32
N LEU A 107 2.35 1.77 -5.88
CA LEU A 107 2.20 1.48 -4.45
C LEU A 107 3.49 0.92 -3.85
N MET A 108 4.21 0.09 -4.60
CA MET A 108 5.53 -0.39 -4.15
C MET A 108 6.51 0.76 -4.00
N GLY A 109 6.51 1.70 -4.94
CA GLY A 109 7.34 2.90 -4.85
C GLY A 109 7.03 3.72 -3.60
N ILE A 110 5.76 3.90 -3.29
CA ILE A 110 5.32 4.61 -2.08
C ILE A 110 5.82 3.87 -0.83
N LEU A 111 5.62 2.56 -0.78
CA LEU A 111 6.00 1.74 0.37
C LEU A 111 7.51 1.74 0.60
N LEU A 112 8.30 1.63 -0.47
CA LEU A 112 9.75 1.52 -0.37
C LEU A 112 10.44 2.87 -0.14
N PHE A 113 9.93 3.95 -0.75
CA PHE A 113 10.64 5.23 -0.80
C PHE A 113 9.96 6.38 -0.07
N HIS A 114 8.67 6.26 0.23
CA HIS A 114 7.86 7.37 0.75
C HIS A 114 7.13 7.04 2.05
N ALA A 115 7.49 5.95 2.72
CA ALA A 115 6.83 5.50 3.95
C ALA A 115 7.47 6.05 5.23
N GLN A 116 8.55 6.81 5.12
CA GLN A 116 9.27 7.35 6.28
C GLN A 116 8.33 8.17 7.16
N GLY A 117 8.34 7.93 8.45
CA GLY A 117 7.47 8.57 9.42
C GLY A 117 6.14 7.85 9.66
N SER A 118 5.77 6.90 8.81
CA SER A 118 4.57 6.07 9.00
C SER A 118 4.88 4.84 9.85
N SER A 119 3.83 4.10 10.22
CA SER A 119 3.99 2.82 10.92
C SER A 119 4.68 1.75 10.06
N LEU A 120 4.80 1.97 8.77
CA LEU A 120 5.37 1.03 7.80
C LEU A 120 6.79 1.40 7.37
N GLU A 121 7.44 2.36 8.02
CA GLU A 121 8.77 2.84 7.59
C GLU A 121 9.87 1.77 7.66
N CYS A 122 9.70 0.76 8.48
CA CYS A 122 10.66 -0.34 8.62
C CYS A 122 10.37 -1.52 7.70
N PHE A 123 9.41 -1.36 6.82
CA PHE A 123 9.01 -2.41 5.87
C PHE A 123 9.99 -2.53 4.67
#